data_f638328c698da6457db5952204324ed1
#
_entry.id   f638328c698da6457db5952204324ed1
#
_cell.length_a   1.000
_cell.length_b   1.000
_cell.length_c   1.000
_cell.angle_alpha   90.00
_cell.angle_beta   90.00
_cell.angle_gamma   90.00
#
_symmetry.space_group_name_H-M   'P 1'
#
loop_
_entity.id
_entity.type
_entity.pdbx_description
1 polymer ?
#
loop_
_entity_poly.entity_id
_entity_poly.type
_entity_poly.pdbx_seq_one_letter_code
_entity_poly.pdbx_strand_id
1 'polypeptide(L)'
;YVPYDDASKSRAAVLGGHADVFCSFASGAKNSISSGELKALAVGSSERLDFWPEVPTLKEVGCDLQVGLTRCWDIHPDTPQEIVDILTEKLHECLNDPDTQAKLLELGQNPNWMTNEEMHDYGEYYYGVYQEIYARLHAND
;
A
#
# COMPACT_ATOMS: atom_id res chain seq x y z
N TYR A 1 -0.38 0.43 20.98
CA TYR A 1 -1.16 0.01 19.80
C TYR A 1 -2.57 -0.42 20.20
N VAL A 2 -3.58 0.11 19.51
CA VAL A 2 -4.99 -0.26 19.71
C VAL A 2 -5.52 -0.81 18.40
N PRO A 3 -5.82 -2.12 18.31
CA PRO A 3 -6.38 -2.71 17.11
C PRO A 3 -7.86 -2.35 16.96
N TYR A 4 -8.28 -2.05 15.74
CA TYR A 4 -9.66 -1.83 15.35
C TYR A 4 -10.04 -2.82 14.24
N ASP A 5 -11.30 -3.22 14.17
CA ASP A 5 -11.79 -4.21 13.19
C ASP A 5 -11.70 -3.68 11.74
N ASP A 6 -11.74 -2.36 11.57
CA ASP A 6 -11.64 -1.71 10.26
C ASP A 6 -11.03 -0.30 10.32
N ALA A 7 -10.61 0.20 9.16
CA ALA A 7 -10.00 1.51 9.02
C ALA A 7 -10.97 2.67 9.35
N SER A 8 -12.27 2.49 9.21
CA SER A 8 -13.26 3.53 9.48
C SER A 8 -13.40 3.77 10.99
N LYS A 9 -13.38 2.68 11.79
CA LYS A 9 -13.40 2.77 13.25
C LYS A 9 -12.14 3.41 13.80
N SER A 10 -10.95 3.02 13.32
CA SER A 10 -9.70 3.62 13.77
C SER A 10 -9.58 5.09 13.37
N ARG A 11 -10.05 5.48 12.18
CA ARG A 11 -10.14 6.88 11.75
C ARG A 11 -11.09 7.67 12.65
N ALA A 12 -12.27 7.15 12.93
CA ALA A 12 -13.24 7.80 13.83
C ALA A 12 -12.66 8.00 15.24
N ALA A 13 -11.86 7.06 15.74
CA ALA A 13 -11.20 7.17 17.03
C ALA A 13 -10.20 8.34 17.08
N VAL A 14 -9.43 8.57 16.03
CA VAL A 14 -8.51 9.72 15.95
C VAL A 14 -9.29 11.02 15.81
N LEU A 15 -10.30 11.08 14.94
CA LEU A 15 -11.16 12.27 14.79
C LEU A 15 -11.91 12.63 16.06
N GLY A 16 -12.27 11.63 16.86
CA GLY A 16 -12.93 11.80 18.17
C GLY A 16 -11.97 12.05 19.34
N GLY A 17 -10.64 12.12 19.11
CA GLY A 17 -9.65 12.32 20.16
C GLY A 17 -9.43 11.12 21.10
N HIS A 18 -9.85 9.92 20.68
CA HIS A 18 -9.66 8.67 21.41
C HIS A 18 -8.36 7.94 21.04
N ALA A 19 -7.67 8.39 19.99
CA ALA A 19 -6.35 7.95 19.58
C ALA A 19 -5.60 9.12 18.93
N ASP A 20 -4.27 9.12 19.02
CA ASP A 20 -3.43 10.22 18.55
C ASP A 20 -3.02 10.05 17.09
N VAL A 21 -2.85 8.80 16.64
CA VAL A 21 -2.33 8.47 15.31
C VAL A 21 -3.18 7.38 14.67
N PHE A 22 -3.41 7.54 13.39
CA PHE A 22 -4.10 6.59 12.54
C PHE A 22 -3.12 6.01 11.51
N CYS A 23 -3.02 4.69 11.45
CA CYS A 23 -2.25 3.98 10.44
C CYS A 23 -3.21 3.27 9.49
N SER A 24 -3.12 3.56 8.21
CA SER A 24 -4.04 3.04 7.19
C SER A 24 -3.40 3.09 5.80
N PHE A 25 -4.05 2.47 4.83
CA PHE A 25 -3.74 2.69 3.43
C PHE A 25 -4.06 4.13 3.03
N ALA A 26 -3.26 4.69 2.11
CA ALA A 26 -3.43 6.06 1.64
C ALA A 26 -4.85 6.31 1.10
N SER A 27 -5.43 5.36 0.37
CA SER A 27 -6.82 5.43 -0.12
C SER A 27 -7.85 5.58 1.00
N GLY A 28 -7.62 4.97 2.17
CA GLY A 28 -8.50 5.07 3.34
C GLY A 28 -8.44 6.41 4.08
N ALA A 29 -7.32 7.13 3.96
CA ALA A 29 -7.09 8.41 4.60
C ALA A 29 -7.29 9.63 3.68
N LYS A 30 -7.27 9.43 2.35
CA LYS A 30 -7.21 10.50 1.35
C LYS A 30 -8.26 11.58 1.54
N ASN A 31 -9.52 11.20 1.72
CA ASN A 31 -10.61 12.16 1.87
C ASN A 31 -10.46 13.02 3.13
N SER A 32 -10.11 12.41 4.28
CA SER A 32 -9.94 13.15 5.53
C SER A 32 -8.70 14.04 5.54
N ILE A 33 -7.66 13.68 4.79
CA ILE A 33 -6.50 14.55 4.58
C ILE A 33 -6.84 15.70 3.64
N SER A 34 -7.55 15.43 2.54
CA SER A 34 -7.97 16.46 1.58
C SER A 34 -8.95 17.47 2.18
N SER A 35 -9.81 17.03 3.13
CA SER A 35 -10.73 17.92 3.87
C SER A 35 -10.02 18.69 5.00
N GLY A 36 -8.77 18.36 5.33
CA GLY A 36 -8.03 18.96 6.45
C GLY A 36 -8.39 18.43 7.83
N GLU A 37 -9.22 17.39 7.92
CA GLU A 37 -9.56 16.73 9.18
C GLU A 37 -8.39 15.93 9.75
N LEU A 38 -7.54 15.38 8.89
CA LEU A 38 -6.32 14.67 9.25
C LEU A 38 -5.11 15.27 8.53
N LYS A 39 -3.95 15.08 9.12
CA LYS A 39 -2.66 15.44 8.53
C LYS A 39 -1.85 14.17 8.27
N ALA A 40 -1.38 13.96 7.03
CA ALA A 40 -0.42 12.92 6.74
C ALA A 40 0.95 13.27 7.37
N LEU A 41 1.56 12.33 8.08
CA LEU A 41 2.86 12.49 8.72
C LEU A 41 3.97 11.86 7.89
N ALA A 42 3.76 10.67 7.40
CA ALA A 42 4.68 9.94 6.52
C ALA A 42 3.92 8.84 5.76
N VAL A 43 4.51 8.39 4.65
CA VAL A 43 4.05 7.22 3.88
C VAL A 43 5.05 6.07 3.99
N GLY A 44 4.55 4.83 3.95
CA GLY A 44 5.37 3.62 4.07
C GLY A 44 6.02 3.14 2.76
N SER A 45 5.72 3.80 1.64
CA SER A 45 6.25 3.45 0.32
C SER A 45 7.75 3.77 0.19
N SER A 46 8.42 3.18 -0.82
CA SER A 46 9.83 3.48 -1.16
C SER A 46 10.04 4.93 -1.57
N GLU A 47 9.04 5.52 -2.21
CA GLU A 47 9.02 6.89 -2.72
C GLU A 47 7.77 7.60 -2.23
N ARG A 48 7.77 8.94 -2.30
CA ARG A 48 6.59 9.75 -2.01
C ARG A 48 5.49 9.46 -3.01
N LEU A 49 4.25 9.56 -2.56
CA LEU A 49 3.09 9.30 -3.43
C LEU A 49 2.83 10.52 -4.33
N ASP A 50 2.51 10.29 -5.60
CA ASP A 50 2.31 11.35 -6.61
C ASP A 50 1.19 12.33 -6.22
N PHE A 51 0.17 11.85 -5.51
CA PHE A 51 -0.92 12.69 -5.02
C PHE A 51 -0.65 13.34 -3.64
N TRP A 52 0.52 13.07 -3.00
CA TRP A 52 0.99 13.69 -1.76
C TRP A 52 2.50 13.93 -1.80
N PRO A 53 3.00 14.70 -2.75
CA PRO A 53 4.43 14.91 -2.94
C PRO A 53 5.11 15.62 -1.75
N GLU A 54 4.34 16.32 -0.92
CA GLU A 54 4.81 17.00 0.29
C GLU A 54 4.97 16.05 1.49
N VAL A 55 4.35 14.85 1.44
CA VAL A 55 4.39 13.90 2.57
C VAL A 55 5.66 13.05 2.44
N PRO A 56 6.57 13.08 3.44
CA PRO A 56 7.79 12.30 3.38
C PRO A 56 7.52 10.80 3.54
N THR A 57 8.47 9.98 3.08
CA THR A 57 8.48 8.55 3.39
C THR A 57 8.94 8.30 4.83
N LEU A 58 8.63 7.13 5.39
CA LEU A 58 9.15 6.70 6.69
C LEU A 58 10.68 6.74 6.72
N LYS A 59 11.33 6.36 5.63
CA LYS A 59 12.79 6.39 5.49
C LYS A 59 13.35 7.81 5.56
N GLU A 60 12.70 8.78 4.91
CA GLU A 60 13.12 10.19 4.96
C GLU A 60 13.02 10.80 6.37
N VAL A 61 12.12 10.30 7.20
CA VAL A 61 11.97 10.75 8.61
C VAL A 61 12.76 9.89 9.60
N GLY A 62 13.67 9.04 9.12
CA GLY A 62 14.61 8.28 9.94
C GLY A 62 14.11 6.91 10.41
N CYS A 63 12.97 6.44 9.93
CA CYS A 63 12.48 5.09 10.18
C CYS A 63 12.79 4.20 8.96
N ASP A 64 13.79 3.33 9.06
CA ASP A 64 14.19 2.41 7.98
C ASP A 64 13.20 1.25 7.89
N LEU A 65 11.97 1.58 7.55
CA LEU A 65 10.88 0.66 7.35
C LEU A 65 10.13 1.03 6.06
N GLN A 66 10.01 0.06 5.18
CA GLN A 66 9.14 0.16 4.01
C GLN A 66 7.98 -0.82 4.19
N VAL A 67 6.77 -0.33 4.09
CA VAL A 67 5.54 -1.12 4.17
C VAL A 67 4.53 -0.60 3.16
N GLY A 68 3.79 -1.49 2.57
CA GLY A 68 2.79 -1.11 1.57
C GLY A 68 1.76 -2.22 1.36
N LEU A 69 0.73 -1.90 0.59
CA LEU A 69 -0.20 -2.86 0.06
C LEU A 69 0.02 -2.97 -1.44
N THR A 70 0.36 -4.16 -1.88
CA THR A 70 0.40 -4.50 -3.30
C THR A 70 -0.86 -5.29 -3.67
N ARG A 71 -1.42 -4.99 -4.81
CA ARG A 71 -2.52 -5.76 -5.40
C ARG A 71 -1.98 -6.52 -6.59
N CYS A 72 -2.31 -7.80 -6.67
CA CYS A 72 -1.93 -8.68 -7.76
C CYS A 72 -3.16 -9.35 -8.36
N TRP A 73 -3.01 -9.86 -9.55
CA TRP A 73 -3.95 -10.77 -10.20
C TRP A 73 -3.35 -12.16 -10.16
N ASP A 74 -4.08 -13.08 -9.54
CA ASP A 74 -3.66 -14.47 -9.42
C ASP A 74 -4.47 -15.32 -10.38
N ILE A 75 -3.81 -16.31 -10.97
CA ILE A 75 -4.42 -17.28 -11.89
C ILE A 75 -4.09 -18.70 -11.44
N HIS A 76 -4.89 -19.65 -11.85
CA HIS A 76 -4.63 -21.06 -11.54
C HIS A 76 -3.30 -21.51 -12.14
N PRO A 77 -2.46 -22.29 -11.42
CA PRO A 77 -1.14 -22.71 -11.90
C PRO A 77 -1.18 -23.54 -13.19
N ASP A 78 -2.27 -24.26 -13.44
CA ASP A 78 -2.46 -25.05 -14.67
C ASP A 78 -3.01 -24.22 -15.85
N THR A 79 -3.11 -22.87 -15.71
CA THR A 79 -3.55 -22.03 -16.83
C THR A 79 -2.55 -22.12 -17.97
N PRO A 80 -3.00 -22.42 -19.22
CA PRO A 80 -2.10 -22.48 -20.38
C PRO A 80 -1.31 -21.18 -20.55
N GLN A 81 -0.02 -21.28 -20.88
CA GLN A 81 0.86 -20.14 -21.02
C GLN A 81 0.35 -19.09 -22.03
N GLU A 82 -0.27 -19.53 -23.12
CA GLU A 82 -0.90 -18.65 -24.12
C GLU A 82 -1.96 -17.73 -23.49
N ILE A 83 -2.74 -18.24 -22.55
CA ILE A 83 -3.76 -17.45 -21.82
C ILE A 83 -3.08 -16.49 -20.83
N VAL A 84 -2.03 -16.94 -20.13
CA VAL A 84 -1.21 -16.10 -19.25
C VAL A 84 -0.65 -14.90 -20.00
N ASP A 85 -0.07 -15.15 -21.17
CA ASP A 85 0.56 -14.11 -22.01
C ASP A 85 -0.48 -13.07 -22.46
N ILE A 86 -1.65 -13.52 -22.93
CA ILE A 86 -2.74 -12.63 -23.33
C ILE A 86 -3.22 -11.77 -22.14
N LEU A 87 -3.44 -12.38 -20.96
CA LEU A 87 -3.89 -11.66 -19.78
C LEU A 87 -2.84 -10.64 -19.31
N THR A 88 -1.57 -11.02 -19.28
CA THR A 88 -0.46 -10.15 -18.90
C THR A 88 -0.38 -8.93 -19.81
N GLU A 89 -0.43 -9.14 -21.14
CA GLU A 89 -0.42 -8.05 -22.12
C GLU A 89 -1.61 -7.09 -21.90
N LYS A 90 -2.82 -7.63 -21.78
CA LYS A 90 -4.03 -6.80 -21.65
C LYS A 90 -4.11 -6.08 -20.31
N LEU A 91 -3.66 -6.69 -19.21
CA LEU A 91 -3.57 -6.03 -17.91
C LEU A 91 -2.53 -4.90 -17.93
N HIS A 92 -1.38 -5.13 -18.57
CA HIS A 92 -0.36 -4.11 -18.74
C HIS A 92 -0.85 -2.93 -19.58
N GLU A 93 -1.51 -3.19 -20.72
CA GLU A 93 -2.14 -2.14 -21.54
C GLU A 93 -3.16 -1.33 -20.74
N CYS A 94 -4.04 -2.01 -19.98
CA CYS A 94 -5.06 -1.38 -19.16
C CYS A 94 -4.46 -0.51 -18.04
N LEU A 95 -3.41 -0.97 -17.37
CA LEU A 95 -2.74 -0.22 -16.31
C LEU A 95 -1.99 1.00 -16.85
N ASN A 96 -1.50 0.96 -18.07
CA ASN A 96 -0.81 2.06 -18.75
C ASN A 96 -1.76 3.02 -19.48
N ASP A 97 -3.05 2.71 -19.52
CA ASP A 97 -4.04 3.62 -20.08
C ASP A 97 -4.16 4.90 -19.22
N PRO A 98 -4.07 6.10 -19.83
CA PRO A 98 -4.07 7.35 -19.07
C PRO A 98 -5.32 7.59 -18.24
N ASP A 99 -6.50 7.19 -18.72
CA ASP A 99 -7.75 7.37 -17.99
C ASP A 99 -7.82 6.41 -16.79
N THR A 100 -7.31 5.20 -16.96
CA THR A 100 -7.17 4.21 -15.87
C THR A 100 -6.21 4.72 -14.80
N GLN A 101 -5.04 5.24 -15.17
CA GLN A 101 -4.07 5.79 -14.24
C GLN A 101 -4.65 6.99 -13.47
N ALA A 102 -5.30 7.92 -14.17
CA ALA A 102 -5.95 9.07 -13.54
C ALA A 102 -7.00 8.64 -12.51
N LYS A 103 -7.78 7.60 -12.85
CA LYS A 103 -8.80 7.06 -11.94
C LYS A 103 -8.20 6.38 -10.71
N LEU A 104 -7.12 5.64 -10.88
CA LEU A 104 -6.39 5.02 -9.75
C LEU A 104 -5.82 6.08 -8.80
N LEU A 105 -5.19 7.12 -9.32
CA LEU A 105 -4.68 8.24 -8.53
C LEU A 105 -5.82 8.99 -7.80
N GLU A 106 -6.95 9.20 -8.46
CA GLU A 106 -8.16 9.76 -7.82
C GLU A 106 -8.60 8.93 -6.61
N LEU A 107 -8.54 7.60 -6.73
CA LEU A 107 -8.87 6.66 -5.66
C LEU A 107 -7.76 6.51 -4.59
N GLY A 108 -6.65 7.25 -4.68
CA GLY A 108 -5.52 7.17 -3.76
C GLY A 108 -4.68 5.91 -3.94
N GLN A 109 -4.64 5.39 -5.16
CA GLN A 109 -3.81 4.25 -5.54
C GLN A 109 -2.73 4.73 -6.50
N ASN A 110 -1.48 4.35 -6.24
CA ASN A 110 -0.36 4.67 -7.13
C ASN A 110 -0.17 3.50 -8.08
N PRO A 111 -0.48 3.64 -9.39
CA PRO A 111 -0.33 2.55 -10.34
C PRO A 111 1.15 2.20 -10.50
N ASN A 112 1.46 0.92 -10.39
CA ASN A 112 2.78 0.38 -10.62
C ASN A 112 2.64 -1.00 -11.26
N TRP A 113 3.38 -1.25 -12.33
CA TRP A 113 3.47 -2.56 -12.95
C TRP A 113 4.67 -3.31 -12.40
N MET A 114 4.46 -4.57 -12.08
CA MET A 114 5.52 -5.52 -11.77
C MET A 114 5.34 -6.76 -12.63
N THR A 115 6.44 -7.27 -13.16
CA THR A 115 6.50 -8.59 -13.80
C THR A 115 6.29 -9.69 -12.75
N ASN A 116 6.06 -10.93 -13.20
CA ASN A 116 5.95 -12.06 -12.29
C ASN A 116 7.20 -12.25 -11.43
N GLU A 117 8.39 -12.06 -12.01
CA GLU A 117 9.67 -12.17 -11.31
C GLU A 117 9.82 -11.07 -10.25
N GLU A 118 9.57 -9.80 -10.61
CA GLU A 118 9.61 -8.67 -9.67
C GLU A 118 8.58 -8.82 -8.54
N MET A 119 7.39 -9.36 -8.85
CA MET A 119 6.37 -9.62 -7.84
C MET A 119 6.78 -10.74 -6.88
N HIS A 120 7.42 -11.80 -7.39
CA HIS A 120 7.97 -12.87 -6.55
C HIS A 120 9.04 -12.34 -5.61
N ASP A 121 10.03 -11.59 -6.13
CA ASP A 121 11.11 -11.02 -5.35
C ASP A 121 10.59 -10.03 -4.30
N TYR A 122 9.60 -9.24 -4.66
CA TYR A 122 8.88 -8.35 -3.75
C TYR A 122 8.22 -9.15 -2.61
N GLY A 123 7.55 -10.27 -2.92
CA GLY A 123 6.91 -11.14 -1.93
C GLY A 123 7.93 -11.76 -0.96
N GLU A 124 9.03 -12.30 -1.47
CA GLU A 124 10.10 -12.90 -0.66
C GLU A 124 10.75 -11.85 0.28
N TYR A 125 11.03 -10.66 -0.24
CA TYR A 125 11.57 -9.56 0.56
C TYR A 125 10.64 -9.21 1.74
N TYR A 126 9.36 -8.97 1.47
CA TYR A 126 8.41 -8.60 2.52
C TYR A 126 8.10 -9.73 3.49
N TYR A 127 8.11 -10.97 3.02
CA TYR A 127 7.98 -12.12 3.90
C TYR A 127 9.11 -12.14 4.94
N GLY A 128 10.35 -11.89 4.54
CA GLY A 128 11.49 -11.76 5.45
C GLY A 128 11.34 -10.60 6.45
N VAL A 129 10.93 -9.42 5.97
CA VAL A 129 10.68 -8.24 6.82
C VAL A 129 9.61 -8.52 7.88
N TYR A 130 8.48 -9.12 7.47
CA TYR A 130 7.40 -9.43 8.42
C TYR A 130 7.77 -10.53 9.40
N GLN A 131 8.55 -11.52 9.00
CA GLN A 131 9.09 -12.52 9.92
C GLN A 131 9.97 -11.89 11.02
N GLU A 132 10.85 -10.96 10.63
CA GLU A 132 11.71 -10.25 11.58
C GLU A 132 10.89 -9.38 12.55
N ILE A 133 9.90 -8.63 12.05
CA ILE A 133 9.00 -7.83 12.88
C ILE A 133 8.22 -8.73 13.86
N TYR A 134 7.67 -9.84 13.36
CA TYR A 134 6.94 -10.80 14.19
C TYR A 134 7.82 -11.37 15.30
N ALA A 135 9.04 -11.78 14.98
CA ALA A 135 9.99 -12.30 15.97
C ALA A 135 10.34 -11.26 17.05
N ARG A 136 10.51 -9.99 16.67
CA ARG A 136 10.78 -8.91 17.64
C ARG A 136 9.58 -8.63 18.56
N LEU A 137 8.37 -8.67 18.04
CA LEU A 137 7.15 -8.44 18.82
C LEU A 137 6.89 -9.54 19.85
N HIS A 138 7.31 -10.78 19.56
CA HIS A 138 7.09 -11.97 20.41
C HIS A 138 8.36 -12.45 21.12
N ALA A 139 9.44 -11.65 21.09
CA ALA A 139 10.71 -12.02 21.74
C ALA A 139 10.63 -12.06 23.28
N ASN A 140 9.57 -11.53 23.88
CA ASN A 140 9.36 -11.46 25.33
C ASN A 140 8.12 -12.23 25.82
N ASP A 141 7.49 -13.00 24.93
CA ASP A 141 6.40 -13.92 25.28
C ASP A 141 6.97 -15.28 25.69
#